data_9bb3de6791a58cda7b7b80705c979b49
#
_entry.id   9bb3de6791a58cda7b7b80705c979b49
#
_cell.length_a   1.000
_cell.length_b   1.000
_cell.length_c   1.000
_cell.angle_alpha   90.00
_cell.angle_beta   90.00
_cell.angle_gamma   90.00
#
_symmetry.space_group_name_H-M   'P 1'
#
loop_
_entity.id
_entity.type
_entity.pdbx_description
1 polymer ?
#
loop_
_entity_poly.entity_id
_entity_poly.type
_entity_poly.pdbx_seq_one_letter_code
_entity_poly.pdbx_strand_id
1 'polypeptide(L)'
;MFLDFLSEVEGLLGKALDRCGFAVENGVNSLGLDVSPHADLACSVAFRLAPVLKKSPAAIAMEIHQALPHDLHYVERVELSGPYINFFAGKRFL
;
A
#
# COMPACT_ATOMS: atom_id res chain seq x y z
N MET A 1 16.28 3.13 -9.39
CA MET A 1 15.09 2.33 -9.73
C MET A 1 14.25 1.95 -8.53
N PHE A 2 14.86 1.47 -7.45
CA PHE A 2 14.08 1.18 -6.24
C PHE A 2 13.36 2.42 -5.69
N LEU A 3 14.02 3.58 -5.71
CA LEU A 3 13.42 4.83 -5.23
C LEU A 3 12.21 5.25 -6.07
N ASP A 4 12.25 4.97 -7.39
CA ASP A 4 11.12 5.26 -8.27
C ASP A 4 9.94 4.33 -7.97
N PHE A 5 10.23 3.06 -7.71
CA PHE A 5 9.23 2.08 -7.30
C PHE A 5 8.59 2.49 -5.96
N LEU A 6 9.43 2.84 -4.98
CA LEU A 6 8.94 3.27 -3.67
C LEU A 6 8.07 4.54 -3.79
N SER A 7 8.50 5.51 -4.59
CA SER A 7 7.76 6.74 -4.81
C SER A 7 6.40 6.46 -5.45
N GLU A 8 6.35 5.55 -6.41
CA GLU A 8 5.08 5.15 -7.02
C GLU A 8 4.15 4.49 -6.01
N VAL A 9 4.67 3.57 -5.19
CA VAL A 9 3.88 2.90 -4.16
C VAL A 9 3.29 3.92 -3.19
N GLU A 10 4.10 4.87 -2.72
CA GLU A 10 3.64 5.93 -1.83
C GLU A 10 2.53 6.76 -2.46
N GLY A 11 2.69 7.11 -3.73
CA GLY A 11 1.68 7.87 -4.47
C GLY A 11 0.38 7.10 -4.65
N LEU A 12 0.47 5.81 -4.99
CA LEU A 12 -0.69 4.96 -5.14
C LEU A 12 -1.47 4.83 -3.82
N LEU A 13 -0.76 4.60 -2.73
CA LEU A 13 -1.37 4.50 -1.40
C LEU A 13 -2.02 5.81 -0.99
N GLY A 14 -1.36 6.93 -1.24
CA GLY A 14 -1.92 8.25 -0.93
C GLY A 14 -3.26 8.48 -1.64
N LYS A 15 -3.32 8.14 -2.92
CA LYS A 15 -4.56 8.28 -3.70
C LYS A 15 -5.65 7.32 -3.20
N ALA A 16 -5.28 6.09 -2.88
CA ALA A 16 -6.23 5.11 -2.37
C ALA A 16 -6.81 5.54 -1.02
N LEU A 17 -5.97 6.03 -0.12
CA LEU A 17 -6.40 6.51 1.18
C LEU A 17 -7.34 7.70 1.05
N ASP A 18 -7.04 8.63 0.12
CA ASP A 18 -7.92 9.76 -0.19
C ASP A 18 -9.28 9.28 -0.66
N ARG A 19 -9.31 8.33 -1.58
CA ARG A 19 -10.56 7.79 -2.13
C ARG A 19 -11.41 7.11 -1.06
N CYS A 20 -10.76 6.44 -0.10
CA CYS A 20 -11.45 5.79 0.99
C CYS A 20 -11.86 6.76 2.10
N GLY A 21 -11.32 7.98 2.09
CA GLY A 21 -11.53 8.94 3.16
C GLY A 21 -10.78 8.59 4.43
N PHE A 22 -9.72 7.82 4.33
CA PHE A 22 -8.89 7.42 5.48
C PHE A 22 -7.80 8.45 5.70
N ALA A 23 -7.77 9.03 6.91
CA ALA A 23 -6.72 9.97 7.28
C ALA A 23 -5.56 9.21 7.92
N VAL A 24 -4.34 9.48 7.46
CA VAL A 24 -3.12 8.90 8.02
C VAL A 24 -2.27 10.03 8.58
N GLU A 25 -1.97 9.98 9.88
CA GLU A 25 -1.12 10.96 10.52
C GLU A 25 0.32 10.81 10.00
N ASN A 26 1.04 11.94 9.92
CA ASN A 26 2.42 11.99 9.44
C ASN A 26 2.60 11.58 7.97
N GLY A 27 1.52 11.53 7.20
CA GLY A 27 1.58 11.28 5.78
C GLY A 27 2.25 9.96 5.43
N VAL A 28 3.12 9.98 4.40
CA VAL A 28 3.76 8.78 3.88
C VAL A 28 4.63 8.05 4.90
N ASN A 29 5.10 8.73 5.93
CA ASN A 29 5.92 8.10 6.97
C ASN A 29 5.14 7.13 7.84
N SER A 30 3.81 7.20 7.80
CA SER A 30 2.93 6.34 8.57
C SER A 30 2.32 5.19 7.76
N LEU A 31 2.77 5.00 6.52
CA LEU A 31 2.21 3.96 5.64
C LEU A 31 2.63 2.55 6.02
N GLY A 32 3.66 2.41 6.85
CA GLY A 32 4.11 1.09 7.28
C GLY A 32 4.67 0.24 6.15
N LEU A 33 5.45 0.89 5.26
CA LEU A 33 6.09 0.20 4.15
C LEU A 33 7.40 -0.42 4.58
N ASP A 34 7.53 -1.72 4.34
CA ASP A 34 8.74 -2.48 4.68
C ASP A 34 9.10 -3.44 3.56
N VAL A 35 10.38 -3.71 3.41
CA VAL A 35 10.86 -4.75 2.51
C VAL A 35 10.43 -6.10 3.09
N SER A 36 9.90 -6.97 2.24
CA SER A 36 9.34 -8.24 2.65
C SER A 36 10.01 -9.40 1.88
N PRO A 37 10.22 -10.55 2.51
CA PRO A 37 10.71 -11.73 1.78
C PRO A 37 9.67 -12.29 0.80
N HIS A 38 8.41 -11.88 0.91
CA HIS A 38 7.32 -12.37 0.06
C HIS A 38 6.93 -11.36 -1.02
N ALA A 39 7.48 -10.15 -0.96
CA ALA A 39 7.17 -9.09 -1.91
C ALA A 39 8.30 -8.07 -1.90
N ASP A 40 8.33 -7.17 -2.88
CA ASP A 40 9.34 -6.12 -2.90
C ASP A 40 9.06 -5.07 -1.83
N LEU A 41 7.79 -4.74 -1.61
CA LEU A 41 7.35 -3.90 -0.49
C LEU A 41 6.04 -4.44 0.06
N ALA A 42 5.88 -4.39 1.37
CA ALA A 42 4.65 -4.74 2.05
C ALA A 42 4.16 -3.54 2.85
N CYS A 43 2.86 -3.26 2.77
CA CYS A 43 2.23 -2.15 3.48
C CYS A 43 1.38 -2.68 4.62
N SER A 44 1.62 -2.19 5.83
CA SER A 44 0.87 -2.58 7.02
C SER A 44 0.01 -1.44 7.57
N VAL A 45 -0.31 -0.44 6.75
CA VAL A 45 -1.08 0.73 7.18
C VAL A 45 -2.44 0.34 7.76
N ALA A 46 -3.02 -0.78 7.28
CA ALA A 46 -4.31 -1.25 7.78
C ALA A 46 -4.30 -1.51 9.29
N PHE A 47 -3.17 -1.98 9.84
CA PHE A 47 -3.03 -2.18 11.28
C PHE A 47 -3.09 -0.86 12.05
N ARG A 48 -2.56 0.20 11.46
CA ARG A 48 -2.54 1.52 12.07
C ARG A 48 -3.92 2.17 12.04
N LEU A 49 -4.69 1.87 11.01
CA LEU A 49 -6.03 2.43 10.85
C LEU A 49 -7.11 1.64 11.59
N ALA A 50 -6.86 0.36 11.87
CA ALA A 50 -7.85 -0.51 12.50
C ALA A 50 -8.44 0.06 13.80
N PRO A 51 -7.63 0.49 14.79
CA PRO A 51 -8.19 1.04 16.02
C PRO A 51 -8.93 2.37 15.82
N VAL A 52 -8.50 3.16 14.84
CA VAL A 52 -9.12 4.47 14.55
C VAL A 52 -10.48 4.28 13.88
N LEU A 53 -10.54 3.38 12.90
CA LEU A 53 -11.73 3.13 12.12
C LEU A 53 -12.66 2.10 12.75
N LYS A 54 -12.20 1.40 13.77
CA LYS A 54 -12.93 0.31 14.44
C LYS A 54 -13.37 -0.75 13.44
N LYS A 55 -12.47 -1.09 12.52
CA LYS A 55 -12.67 -2.13 11.50
C LYS A 55 -11.53 -3.12 11.58
N SER A 56 -11.75 -4.33 11.02
CA SER A 56 -10.66 -5.30 10.95
C SER A 56 -9.59 -4.83 9.97
N PRO A 57 -8.30 -5.08 10.27
CA PRO A 57 -7.22 -4.70 9.35
C PRO A 57 -7.39 -5.31 7.96
N ALA A 58 -7.86 -6.55 7.87
CA ALA A 58 -8.07 -7.21 6.58
C ALA A 58 -9.12 -6.48 5.73
N ALA A 59 -10.21 -6.02 6.35
CA ALA A 59 -11.26 -5.28 5.66
C ALA A 59 -10.73 -3.93 5.15
N ILE A 60 -9.93 -3.25 5.97
CA ILE A 60 -9.32 -1.96 5.60
C ILE A 60 -8.36 -2.15 4.42
N ALA A 61 -7.52 -3.19 4.48
CA ALA A 61 -6.58 -3.49 3.40
C ALA A 61 -7.32 -3.76 2.09
N MET A 62 -8.43 -4.48 2.16
CA MET A 62 -9.26 -4.76 0.97
C MET A 62 -9.82 -3.47 0.37
N GLU A 63 -10.33 -2.57 1.19
CA GLU A 63 -10.87 -1.29 0.73
C GLU A 63 -9.79 -0.45 0.05
N ILE A 64 -8.60 -0.39 0.65
CA ILE A 64 -7.46 0.34 0.08
C ILE A 64 -7.05 -0.29 -1.25
N HIS A 65 -6.95 -1.61 -1.30
CA HIS A 65 -6.59 -2.33 -2.53
C HIS A 65 -7.56 -2.02 -3.66
N GLN A 66 -8.85 -2.02 -3.38
CA GLN A 66 -9.88 -1.72 -4.38
C GLN A 66 -9.83 -0.26 -4.86
N ALA A 67 -9.34 0.62 -4.02
CA ALA A 67 -9.24 2.05 -4.34
C ALA A 67 -7.94 2.43 -5.03
N LEU A 68 -6.97 1.51 -5.13
CA LEU A 68 -5.69 1.79 -5.79
C LEU A 68 -5.90 2.09 -7.27
N PRO A 69 -5.20 3.11 -7.81
CA PRO A 69 -5.24 3.37 -9.25
C PRO A 69 -4.70 2.17 -10.03
N HIS A 70 -5.20 1.99 -11.25
CA HIS A 70 -4.76 0.90 -12.13
C HIS A 70 -3.62 1.30 -13.05
N ASP A 71 -3.21 2.56 -13.01
CA ASP A 71 -2.15 3.09 -13.85
C ASP A 71 -0.80 2.82 -13.18
N LEU A 72 -0.25 1.63 -13.43
CA LEU A 72 0.97 1.15 -12.80
C LEU A 72 2.15 1.25 -13.77
N HIS A 73 3.28 1.78 -13.29
CA HIS A 73 4.51 1.94 -14.07
C HIS A 73 5.62 1.02 -13.57
N TYR A 74 6.20 1.32 -12.41
CA TYR A 74 7.24 0.49 -11.80
C TYR A 74 6.65 -0.69 -11.03
N VAL A 75 5.42 -0.55 -10.57
CA VAL A 75 4.70 -1.63 -9.88
C VAL A 75 4.12 -2.57 -10.92
N GLU A 76 4.52 -3.85 -10.86
CA GLU A 76 4.01 -4.86 -11.77
C GLU A 76 2.64 -5.34 -11.34
N ARG A 77 2.47 -5.59 -10.05
CA ARG A 77 1.20 -6.04 -9.51
C ARG A 77 1.11 -5.74 -8.03
N VAL A 78 -0.11 -5.80 -7.52
CA VAL A 78 -0.41 -5.62 -6.10
C VAL A 78 -1.28 -6.78 -5.65
N GLU A 79 -0.91 -7.42 -4.55
CA GLU A 79 -1.64 -8.57 -4.01
C GLU A 79 -1.98 -8.34 -2.55
N LEU A 80 -3.15 -8.83 -2.14
CA LEU A 80 -3.54 -8.83 -0.73
C LEU A 80 -3.09 -10.11 -0.06
N SER A 81 -2.54 -9.98 1.14
CA SER A 81 -2.20 -11.11 1.99
C SER A 81 -2.72 -10.80 3.39
N GLY A 82 -3.98 -11.18 3.66
CA GLY A 82 -4.64 -10.79 4.91
C GLY A 82 -4.71 -9.27 5.04
N PRO A 83 -4.15 -8.70 6.12
CA PRO A 83 -4.15 -7.25 6.31
C PRO A 83 -2.99 -6.54 5.60
N TYR A 84 -2.13 -7.28 4.90
CA TYR A 84 -0.98 -6.71 4.18
C TYR A 84 -1.31 -6.45 2.73
N ILE A 85 -0.81 -5.34 2.20
CA ILE A 85 -0.89 -5.02 0.78
C ILE A 85 0.53 -5.16 0.25
N ASN A 86 0.75 -6.14 -0.64
CA ASN A 86 2.07 -6.47 -1.16
C ASN A 86 2.24 -5.90 -2.56
N PHE A 87 3.33 -5.16 -2.75
CA PHE A 87 3.67 -4.52 -4.01
C PHE A 87 4.87 -5.22 -4.63
N PHE A 88 4.77 -5.55 -5.91
CA PHE A 88 5.82 -6.24 -6.67
C PHE A 88 6.32 -5.34 -7.78
N ALA A 89 7.63 -5.13 -7.84
CA ALA A 89 8.27 -4.36 -8.89
C ALA A 89 8.33 -5.18 -10.18
N GLY A 90 8.24 -4.53 -11.32
CA GLY A 90 8.41 -5.20 -12.60
C GLY A 90 9.84 -5.69 -12.77
N LYS A 91 10.00 -6.88 -13.33
CA LYS A 91 11.32 -7.50 -13.51
C LYS A 91 12.27 -6.65 -14.34
N ARG A 92 11.75 -5.92 -15.32
CA ARG A 92 12.56 -5.06 -16.18
C ARG A 92 13.15 -3.85 -15.45
N PHE A 93 12.72 -3.58 -14.24
CA PHE A 93 13.20 -2.46 -13.43
C PHE A 93 14.11 -2.89 -12.27
N LEU A 94 14.39 -4.17 -12.17
CA LEU A 94 15.23 -4.70 -11.09
C LEU A 94 16.66 -4.93 -11.52
#